data_5ee647996956f0d61fcfb21a10707824
#
_entry.id   5ee647996956f0d61fcfb21a10707824
#
_cell.length_a   1.000
_cell.length_b   1.000
_cell.length_c   1.000
_cell.angle_alpha   90.00
_cell.angle_beta   90.00
_cell.angle_gamma   90.00
#
_symmetry.space_group_name_H-M   'P 1'
#
loop_
_entity.id
_entity.type
_entity.pdbx_description
1 polymer ?
#
loop_
_entity_poly.entity_id
_entity_poly.type
_entity_poly.pdbx_seq_one_letter_code
_entity_poly.pdbx_strand_id
1 'polypeptide(L)'
;MAGIGTVDLAAAVSAAGGLGSIGCAAMEPEHAAKTIRALRGLTDKPINVNFFCHVQAKTATDREEAWRERLLPYYRELGIDPELPVPQANIPSFDDVRCRIVEAT
;
A
#
# COMPACT_ATOMS: atom_id res chain seq x y z
N MET A 1 3.95 7.81 -0.91
CA MET A 1 4.06 7.54 0.53
C MET A 1 2.68 7.11 1.04
N ALA A 2 2.51 5.84 1.34
CA ALA A 2 1.25 5.33 1.89
C ALA A 2 0.98 5.96 3.26
N GLY A 3 -0.25 6.43 3.49
CA GLY A 3 -0.71 6.98 4.78
C GLY A 3 -0.34 8.45 5.08
N ILE A 4 0.64 9.03 4.40
CA ILE A 4 1.06 10.43 4.63
C ILE A 4 0.62 11.34 3.47
N GLY A 5 0.55 10.81 2.24
CA GLY A 5 0.04 11.55 1.09
C GLY A 5 -1.48 11.71 1.19
N THR A 6 -1.95 12.92 1.42
CA THR A 6 -3.38 13.26 1.44
C THR A 6 -3.86 13.73 0.08
N VAL A 7 -5.16 13.66 -0.14
CA VAL A 7 -5.82 14.19 -1.34
C VAL A 7 -5.52 15.69 -1.50
N ASP A 8 -5.62 16.46 -0.42
CA ASP A 8 -5.38 17.90 -0.44
C ASP A 8 -3.93 18.24 -0.79
N LEU A 9 -2.97 17.49 -0.22
CA LEU A 9 -1.55 17.67 -0.54
C LEU A 9 -1.27 17.37 -2.02
N ALA A 10 -1.79 16.28 -2.54
CA ALA A 10 -1.61 15.93 -3.95
C ALA A 10 -2.24 16.97 -4.88
N ALA A 11 -3.44 17.46 -4.55
CA ALA A 11 -4.10 18.51 -5.31
C ALA A 11 -3.28 19.84 -5.30
N ALA A 12 -2.78 20.23 -4.12
CA ALA A 12 -1.97 21.45 -3.99
C ALA A 12 -0.66 21.37 -4.78
N VAL A 13 0.01 20.22 -4.78
CA VAL A 13 1.22 19.98 -5.58
C VAL A 13 0.93 20.08 -7.07
N SER A 14 -0.16 19.48 -7.55
CA SER A 14 -0.57 19.58 -8.96
C SER A 14 -0.95 21.00 -9.35
N ALA A 15 -1.67 21.72 -8.49
CA ALA A 15 -2.04 23.11 -8.71
C ALA A 15 -0.82 24.04 -8.80
N ALA A 16 0.24 23.75 -8.03
CA ALA A 16 1.51 24.47 -8.07
C ALA A 16 2.41 24.12 -9.28
N GLY A 17 1.94 23.28 -10.20
CA GLY A 17 2.69 22.88 -11.42
C GLY A 17 3.59 21.65 -11.22
N GLY A 18 3.53 20.99 -10.07
CA GLY A 18 4.18 19.70 -9.83
C GLY A 18 3.33 18.51 -10.25
N LEU A 19 3.75 17.30 -9.90
CA LEU A 19 2.99 16.07 -10.08
C LEU A 19 2.52 15.56 -8.73
N GLY A 20 1.28 15.88 -8.36
CA GLY A 20 0.66 15.40 -7.14
C GLY A 20 0.52 13.87 -7.15
N SER A 21 0.96 13.23 -6.09
CA SER A 21 1.02 11.76 -6.01
C SER A 21 0.20 11.23 -4.84
N ILE A 22 -0.59 10.16 -5.10
CA ILE A 22 -1.34 9.42 -4.09
C ILE A 22 -0.99 7.94 -4.10
N GLY A 23 -0.70 7.39 -2.92
CA GLY A 23 -0.39 5.96 -2.76
C GLY A 23 -1.65 5.15 -2.51
N CYS A 24 -2.05 4.34 -3.48
CA CYS A 24 -3.24 3.47 -3.41
C CYS A 24 -2.90 1.99 -3.22
N ALA A 25 -1.62 1.65 -3.10
CA ALA A 25 -1.15 0.25 -3.11
C ALA A 25 -1.75 -0.63 -2.01
N ALA A 26 -1.97 -0.08 -0.81
CA ALA A 26 -2.54 -0.81 0.33
C ALA A 26 -4.05 -0.53 0.52
N MET A 27 -4.68 0.17 -0.42
CA MET A 27 -6.10 0.48 -0.35
C MET A 27 -6.93 -0.63 -0.99
N GLU A 28 -8.08 -0.90 -0.40
CA GLU A 28 -9.12 -1.70 -1.06
C GLU A 28 -9.60 -0.97 -2.33
N PRO A 29 -10.02 -1.70 -3.37
CA PRO A 29 -10.39 -1.12 -4.66
C PRO A 29 -11.39 0.03 -4.59
N GLU A 30 -12.45 -0.12 -3.79
CA GLU A 30 -13.47 0.91 -3.61
C GLU A 30 -12.93 2.17 -2.93
N HIS A 31 -12.04 2.01 -1.95
CA HIS A 31 -11.39 3.13 -1.27
C HIS A 31 -10.45 3.86 -2.23
N ALA A 32 -9.66 3.13 -3.02
CA ALA A 32 -8.80 3.72 -4.04
C ALA A 32 -9.63 4.54 -5.06
N ALA A 33 -10.73 3.98 -5.57
CA ALA A 33 -11.63 4.67 -6.48
C ALA A 33 -12.20 5.96 -5.87
N LYS A 34 -12.65 5.92 -4.62
CA LYS A 34 -13.16 7.09 -3.90
C LYS A 34 -12.07 8.16 -3.74
N THR A 35 -10.87 7.75 -3.38
CA THR A 35 -9.72 8.64 -3.15
C THR A 35 -9.30 9.33 -4.45
N ILE A 36 -9.22 8.60 -5.56
CA ILE A 36 -8.86 9.16 -6.86
C ILE A 36 -9.94 10.14 -7.35
N ARG A 37 -11.22 9.77 -7.23
CA ARG A 37 -12.33 10.69 -7.58
C ARG A 37 -12.31 11.96 -6.73
N ALA A 38 -12.04 11.86 -5.44
CA ALA A 38 -11.91 13.02 -4.56
C ALA A 38 -10.76 13.95 -5.02
N LEU A 39 -9.61 13.36 -5.40
CA LEU A 39 -8.47 14.12 -5.92
C LEU A 39 -8.80 14.78 -7.27
N ARG A 40 -9.48 14.08 -8.18
CA ARG A 40 -9.96 14.65 -9.45
C ARG A 40 -10.98 15.77 -9.26
N GLY A 41 -11.77 15.71 -8.20
CA GLY A 41 -12.69 16.82 -7.85
C GLY A 41 -11.99 18.11 -7.41
N LEU A 42 -10.71 18.03 -7.02
CA LEU A 42 -9.93 19.19 -6.58
C LEU A 42 -8.96 19.73 -7.66
N THR A 43 -8.63 18.94 -8.69
CA THR A 43 -7.68 19.35 -9.73
C THR A 43 -7.93 18.63 -11.06
N ASP A 44 -7.83 19.40 -12.14
CA ASP A 44 -7.82 18.91 -13.53
C ASP A 44 -6.39 18.62 -14.04
N LYS A 45 -5.39 18.96 -13.23
CA LYS A 45 -3.97 18.80 -13.59
C LYS A 45 -3.54 17.32 -13.53
N PRO A 46 -2.41 16.97 -14.16
CA PRO A 46 -1.85 15.63 -14.05
C PRO A 46 -1.63 15.22 -12.60
N ILE A 47 -1.99 13.99 -12.29
CA ILE A 47 -1.74 13.33 -11.00
C ILE A 47 -1.06 11.99 -11.21
N ASN A 48 -0.33 11.54 -10.21
CA ASN A 48 0.23 10.19 -10.16
C ASN A 48 -0.51 9.34 -9.15
N VAL A 49 -0.95 8.15 -9.59
CA VAL A 49 -1.54 7.14 -8.72
C VAL A 49 -0.58 5.97 -8.63
N ASN A 50 -0.14 5.65 -7.42
CA ASN A 50 0.89 4.63 -7.20
C ASN A 50 0.29 3.34 -6.65
N PHE A 51 0.61 2.22 -7.30
CA PHE A 51 0.30 0.86 -6.87
C PHE A 51 1.58 0.02 -6.78
N PHE A 52 1.51 -1.09 -6.05
CA PHE A 52 2.56 -2.09 -6.11
C PHE A 52 2.36 -3.00 -7.33
N CYS A 53 3.46 -3.32 -8.00
CA CYS A 53 3.49 -4.27 -9.10
C CYS A 53 4.56 -5.32 -8.79
N HIS A 54 4.25 -6.25 -7.91
CA HIS A 54 5.16 -7.29 -7.44
C HIS A 54 4.51 -8.67 -7.57
N VAL A 55 5.35 -9.68 -7.61
CA VAL A 55 4.92 -11.07 -7.46
C VAL A 55 4.97 -11.41 -5.99
N GLN A 56 3.88 -11.97 -5.47
CA GLN A 56 3.82 -12.40 -4.08
C GLN A 56 4.91 -13.45 -3.80
N ALA A 57 5.72 -13.20 -2.77
CA ALA A 57 6.76 -14.12 -2.37
C ALA A 57 6.14 -15.46 -1.94
N LYS A 58 6.75 -16.57 -2.38
CA LYS A 58 6.38 -17.89 -1.89
C LYS A 58 6.90 -18.05 -0.46
N THR A 59 6.03 -18.48 0.42
CA THR A 59 6.39 -18.85 1.78
C THR A 59 7.38 -20.02 1.74
N ALA A 60 8.48 -19.91 2.46
CA ALA A 60 9.48 -20.97 2.62
C ALA A 60 9.60 -21.28 4.12
N THR A 61 9.00 -22.38 4.53
CA THR A 61 8.85 -22.76 5.95
C THR A 61 10.19 -22.80 6.67
N ASP A 62 11.20 -23.39 6.05
CA ASP A 62 12.57 -23.48 6.58
C ASP A 62 13.20 -22.10 6.86
N ARG A 63 12.97 -21.14 5.97
CA ARG A 63 13.47 -19.77 6.17
C ARG A 63 12.69 -19.01 7.24
N GLU A 64 11.41 -19.24 7.33
CA GLU A 64 10.58 -18.63 8.37
C GLU A 64 10.93 -19.17 9.77
N GLU A 65 11.18 -20.47 9.88
CA GLU A 65 11.65 -21.09 11.11
C GLU A 65 13.01 -20.52 11.53
N ALA A 66 13.97 -20.44 10.61
CA ALA A 66 15.28 -19.86 10.88
C ALA A 66 15.20 -18.37 11.30
N TRP A 67 14.29 -17.58 10.72
CA TRP A 67 14.03 -16.22 11.15
C TRP A 67 13.39 -16.15 12.54
N ARG A 68 12.42 -17.01 12.81
CA ARG A 68 11.76 -17.11 14.12
C ARG A 68 12.78 -17.42 15.22
N GLU A 69 13.67 -18.37 14.99
CA GLU A 69 14.77 -18.67 15.93
C GLU A 69 15.64 -17.45 16.21
N ARG A 70 16.01 -16.69 15.18
CA ARG A 70 16.78 -15.44 15.36
C ARG A 70 16.05 -14.37 16.14
N LEU A 71 14.73 -14.32 16.02
CA LEU A 71 13.89 -13.33 16.70
C LEU A 71 13.48 -13.74 18.12
N LEU A 72 13.68 -15.00 18.54
CA LEU A 72 13.31 -15.50 19.86
C LEU A 72 13.82 -14.63 21.03
N PRO A 73 15.07 -14.13 21.06
CA PRO A 73 15.52 -13.25 22.14
C PRO A 73 14.67 -11.98 22.27
N TYR A 74 14.30 -11.38 21.14
CA TYR A 74 13.50 -10.16 21.09
C TYR A 74 12.04 -10.43 21.48
N TYR A 75 11.46 -11.56 21.09
CA TYR A 75 10.12 -11.97 21.52
C TYR A 75 10.06 -12.10 23.04
N ARG A 76 11.09 -12.72 23.67
CA ARG A 76 11.18 -12.85 25.13
C ARG A 76 11.34 -11.49 25.80
N GLU A 77 12.19 -10.62 25.28
CA GLU A 77 12.39 -9.26 25.80
C GLU A 77 11.09 -8.44 25.79
N LEU A 78 10.32 -8.56 24.70
CA LEU A 78 9.07 -7.83 24.49
C LEU A 78 7.83 -8.52 25.10
N GLY A 79 7.99 -9.70 25.69
CA GLY A 79 6.89 -10.48 26.24
C GLY A 79 5.90 -10.99 25.18
N ILE A 80 6.36 -11.19 23.93
CA ILE A 80 5.56 -11.71 22.83
C ILE A 80 5.69 -13.24 22.81
N ASP A 81 4.55 -13.93 22.72
CA ASP A 81 4.53 -15.38 22.56
C ASP A 81 5.10 -15.76 21.19
N PRO A 82 6.23 -16.51 21.12
CA PRO A 82 6.83 -16.89 19.86
C PRO A 82 6.01 -17.92 19.06
N GLU A 83 5.04 -18.58 19.66
CA GLU A 83 4.18 -19.57 19.00
C GLU A 83 2.95 -18.91 18.33
N LEU A 84 2.73 -17.61 18.53
CA LEU A 84 1.65 -16.93 17.84
C LEU A 84 1.80 -17.04 16.32
N PRO A 85 0.71 -17.34 15.60
CA PRO A 85 0.74 -17.39 14.14
C PRO A 85 1.07 -16.00 13.58
N VAL A 86 2.05 -15.95 12.68
CA VAL A 86 2.39 -14.71 11.96
C VAL A 86 1.29 -14.42 10.95
N PRO A 87 0.64 -13.24 11.03
CA PRO A 87 -0.34 -12.84 10.03
C PRO A 87 0.31 -12.78 8.65
N GLN A 88 -0.29 -13.44 7.67
CA GLN A 88 0.18 -13.31 6.29
C GLN A 88 -0.13 -11.93 5.76
N ALA A 89 0.90 -11.20 5.36
CA ALA A 89 0.73 -9.93 4.67
C ALA A 89 0.17 -10.21 3.26
N ASN A 90 -1.09 -9.88 3.04
CA ASN A 90 -1.70 -9.92 1.72
C ASN A 90 -1.74 -8.50 1.16
N ILE A 91 -0.65 -8.06 0.56
CA ILE A 91 -0.60 -6.78 -0.15
C ILE A 91 -0.86 -7.06 -1.63
N PRO A 92 -2.02 -6.69 -2.14
CA PRO A 92 -2.37 -7.00 -3.51
C PRO A 92 -1.49 -6.25 -4.50
N SER A 93 -1.07 -6.94 -5.57
CA SER A 93 -0.41 -6.33 -6.72
C SER A 93 -1.43 -5.59 -7.59
N PHE A 94 -0.93 -4.73 -8.50
CA PHE A 94 -1.77 -4.11 -9.52
C PHE A 94 -2.40 -5.18 -10.42
N ASP A 95 -3.70 -5.10 -10.60
CA ASP A 95 -4.53 -6.07 -11.30
C ASP A 95 -5.55 -5.37 -12.22
N ASP A 96 -6.32 -6.15 -12.96
CA ASP A 96 -7.36 -5.63 -13.87
C ASP A 96 -8.45 -4.82 -13.17
N VAL A 97 -8.74 -5.13 -11.90
CA VAL A 97 -9.72 -4.37 -11.12
C VAL A 97 -9.19 -2.97 -10.83
N ARG A 98 -7.94 -2.87 -10.42
CA ARG A 98 -7.26 -1.59 -10.15
C ARG A 98 -7.03 -0.78 -11.42
N CYS A 99 -6.71 -1.47 -12.53
CA CYS A 99 -6.60 -0.84 -13.84
C CYS A 99 -7.90 -0.14 -14.23
N ARG A 100 -9.02 -0.86 -14.17
CA ARG A 100 -10.35 -0.31 -14.48
C ARG A 100 -10.75 0.87 -13.60
N ILE A 101 -10.36 0.87 -12.33
CA ILE A 101 -10.60 2.01 -11.43
C ILE A 101 -9.87 3.26 -11.92
N VAL A 102 -8.60 3.11 -12.33
CA VAL A 102 -7.80 4.25 -12.83
C VAL A 102 -8.34 4.76 -14.16
N GLU A 103 -8.79 3.87 -15.06
CA GLU A 103 -9.36 4.22 -16.35
C GLU A 103 -10.73 4.92 -16.23
N ALA A 104 -11.50 4.62 -15.18
CA ALA A 104 -12.83 5.17 -14.96
C ALA A 104 -12.83 6.50 -14.19
N THR A 105 -11.67 7.02 -13.81
CA THR A 105 -11.52 8.25 -13.01
C THR A 105 -10.62 9.27 -13.70
#